data_4f8121f3d549dfb2e6cc48113e09e184
#
_entry.id   4f8121f3d549dfb2e6cc48113e09e184
#
_cell.length_a   1.000
_cell.length_b   1.000
_cell.length_c   1.000
_cell.angle_alpha   90.00
_cell.angle_beta   90.00
_cell.angle_gamma   90.00
#
_symmetry.space_group_name_H-M   'P 1'
#
loop_
_entity.id
_entity.type
_entity.pdbx_description
1 polymer ?
#
loop_
_entity_poly.entity_id
_entity_poly.type
_entity_poly.pdbx_seq_one_letter_code
_entity_poly.pdbx_strand_id
1 'polypeptide(L)'
;MTKAEQKEKLWKAAHSLLLCYLDFYRKEDYKLTGYQSWKFIQWNIYGKVMISDQAIRRFLENPNMKKSSKQKDYGGTKHITCFTAEHIVPFTVVQQLFFDKFKQKDPKYDEFKQFFLKFNSLCYVWYEEDNKLNQKGLRSEVRNYPTLEKDIFHRYSLVDIKANPTKFEKGNQLFKELALLRQEDRNIKDVLSSIKE
;
A
#
# COMPACT_ATOMS: atom_id res chain seq x y z
N MET A 1 -0.33 -23.50 -14.96
CA MET A 1 0.04 -22.08 -14.88
C MET A 1 0.58 -21.78 -13.48
N THR A 2 1.80 -21.32 -13.39
CA THR A 2 2.46 -20.97 -12.13
C THR A 2 1.89 -19.65 -11.54
N LYS A 3 2.15 -19.40 -10.24
CA LYS A 3 1.77 -18.12 -9.60
C LYS A 3 2.42 -16.90 -10.28
N ALA A 4 3.66 -17.05 -10.74
CA ALA A 4 4.39 -16.01 -11.46
C ALA A 4 3.72 -15.68 -12.81
N GLU A 5 3.34 -16.69 -13.58
CA GLU A 5 2.60 -16.50 -14.84
C GLU A 5 1.23 -15.85 -14.62
N GLN A 6 0.51 -16.22 -13.55
CA GLN A 6 -0.76 -15.59 -13.18
C GLN A 6 -0.57 -14.11 -12.84
N LYS A 7 0.47 -13.79 -12.06
CA LYS A 7 0.81 -12.41 -11.69
C LYS A 7 1.15 -11.59 -12.93
N GLU A 8 1.97 -12.14 -13.82
CA GLU A 8 2.35 -11.46 -15.07
C GLU A 8 1.15 -11.20 -15.99
N LYS A 9 0.19 -12.13 -16.08
CA LYS A 9 -1.07 -11.94 -16.81
C LYS A 9 -1.90 -10.80 -16.21
N LEU A 10 -1.99 -10.71 -14.89
CA LEU A 10 -2.69 -9.60 -14.21
C LEU A 10 -2.04 -8.25 -14.52
N TRP A 11 -0.70 -8.17 -14.50
CA TRP A 11 0.03 -6.96 -14.86
C TRP A 11 -0.23 -6.53 -16.30
N LYS A 12 -0.20 -7.48 -17.25
CA LYS A 12 -0.50 -7.19 -18.67
C LYS A 12 -1.94 -6.74 -18.88
N ALA A 13 -2.90 -7.38 -18.22
CA ALA A 13 -4.31 -6.98 -18.28
C ALA A 13 -4.52 -5.56 -17.72
N ALA A 14 -3.88 -5.23 -16.59
CA ALA A 14 -3.93 -3.90 -16.00
C ALA A 14 -3.30 -2.84 -16.91
N HIS A 15 -2.18 -3.14 -17.57
CA HIS A 15 -1.56 -2.26 -18.54
C HIS A 15 -2.50 -1.94 -19.70
N SER A 16 -3.08 -2.98 -20.35
CA SER A 16 -4.03 -2.81 -21.45
C SER A 16 -5.25 -1.99 -21.02
N LEU A 17 -5.79 -2.25 -19.84
CA LEU A 17 -6.91 -1.49 -19.28
C LEU A 17 -6.57 -0.01 -19.12
N LEU A 18 -5.39 0.32 -18.59
CA LEU A 18 -4.97 1.71 -18.38
C LEU A 18 -4.63 2.44 -19.69
N LEU A 19 -4.18 1.74 -20.72
CA LEU A 19 -4.04 2.37 -22.06
C LEU A 19 -5.39 2.83 -22.59
N CYS A 20 -6.45 2.02 -22.46
CA CYS A 20 -7.80 2.45 -22.82
C CYS A 20 -8.23 3.70 -22.02
N TYR A 21 -7.94 3.75 -20.71
CA TYR A 21 -8.26 4.94 -19.91
C TYR A 21 -7.47 6.19 -20.31
N LEU A 22 -6.19 6.04 -20.64
CA LEU A 22 -5.37 7.16 -21.14
C LEU A 22 -5.95 7.73 -22.44
N ASP A 23 -6.42 6.87 -23.32
CA ASP A 23 -7.05 7.29 -24.58
C ASP A 23 -8.33 8.11 -24.32
N PHE A 24 -9.18 7.67 -23.41
CA PHE A 24 -10.34 8.45 -22.98
C PHE A 24 -9.94 9.77 -22.31
N TYR A 25 -8.97 9.74 -21.40
CA TYR A 25 -8.51 10.94 -20.69
C TYR A 25 -8.00 12.02 -21.63
N ARG A 26 -7.31 11.63 -22.71
CA ARG A 26 -6.79 12.57 -23.71
C ARG A 26 -7.86 13.17 -24.60
N LYS A 27 -8.93 12.41 -24.89
CA LYS A 27 -10.00 12.82 -25.83
C LYS A 27 -11.03 13.74 -25.21
N GLU A 28 -11.36 13.58 -23.95
CA GLU A 28 -12.57 14.17 -23.39
C GLU A 28 -12.36 15.04 -22.14
N ASP A 29 -11.14 15.34 -21.74
CA ASP A 29 -10.86 16.06 -20.46
C ASP A 29 -11.58 15.44 -19.25
N TYR A 30 -11.69 14.12 -19.24
CA TYR A 30 -12.57 13.32 -18.41
C TYR A 30 -12.09 13.30 -16.96
N LYS A 31 -12.88 13.81 -16.04
CA LYS A 31 -12.75 13.51 -14.62
C LYS A 31 -13.04 12.04 -14.40
N LEU A 32 -11.99 11.25 -14.19
CA LEU A 32 -12.05 9.80 -14.06
C LEU A 32 -13.02 9.33 -12.98
N THR A 33 -14.21 8.97 -13.36
CA THR A 33 -15.20 8.29 -12.54
C THR A 33 -15.14 6.75 -12.65
N GLY A 34 -14.13 6.21 -13.33
CA GLY A 34 -13.91 4.77 -13.48
C GLY A 34 -13.48 4.06 -12.19
N TYR A 35 -14.16 4.34 -11.08
CA TYR A 35 -13.85 3.88 -9.73
C TYR A 35 -13.66 2.36 -9.60
N GLN A 36 -14.43 1.55 -10.32
CA GLN A 36 -14.38 0.09 -10.21
C GLN A 36 -13.11 -0.51 -10.83
N SER A 37 -12.70 -0.01 -11.99
CA SER A 37 -11.50 -0.52 -12.68
C SER A 37 -10.22 -0.14 -11.96
N TRP A 38 -10.19 1.08 -11.38
CA TRP A 38 -9.08 1.50 -10.54
C TRP A 38 -9.00 0.73 -9.22
N LYS A 39 -10.12 0.30 -8.65
CA LYS A 39 -10.11 -0.63 -7.50
C LYS A 39 -9.41 -1.94 -7.82
N PHE A 40 -9.61 -2.48 -9.01
CA PHE A 40 -8.90 -3.69 -9.43
C PHE A 40 -7.38 -3.47 -9.40
N ILE A 41 -6.90 -2.35 -9.97
CA ILE A 41 -5.48 -1.99 -9.98
C ILE A 41 -4.98 -1.75 -8.55
N GLN A 42 -5.70 -0.97 -7.77
CA GLN A 42 -5.37 -0.63 -6.40
C GLN A 42 -5.01 -1.85 -5.55
N TRP A 43 -5.80 -2.92 -5.66
CA TRP A 43 -5.68 -4.06 -4.76
C TRP A 43 -4.99 -5.28 -5.36
N ASN A 44 -4.73 -5.29 -6.66
CA ASN A 44 -4.10 -6.43 -7.34
C ASN A 44 -2.74 -6.10 -7.95
N ILE A 45 -2.45 -4.83 -8.21
CA ILE A 45 -1.24 -4.36 -8.90
C ILE A 45 -0.47 -3.45 -7.95
N TYR A 46 0.10 -4.02 -6.91
CA TYR A 46 0.96 -3.27 -5.98
C TYR A 46 2.38 -3.82 -5.95
N GLY A 47 3.30 -2.93 -5.54
CA GLY A 47 4.72 -3.24 -5.46
C GLY A 47 5.07 -4.03 -4.21
N LYS A 48 5.50 -3.32 -3.17
CA LYS A 48 5.96 -3.93 -1.92
C LYS A 48 4.86 -3.99 -0.88
N VAL A 49 4.88 -5.04 -0.07
CA VAL A 49 4.18 -5.08 1.21
C VAL A 49 5.16 -4.61 2.28
N MET A 50 4.71 -3.68 3.10
CA MET A 50 5.47 -3.11 4.20
C MET A 50 4.69 -3.22 5.50
N ILE A 51 5.35 -2.96 6.61
CA ILE A 51 4.72 -2.93 7.93
C ILE A 51 5.38 -1.85 8.79
N SER A 52 4.60 -1.13 9.60
CA SER A 52 5.16 -0.13 10.52
C SER A 52 5.81 -0.77 11.74
N ASP A 53 6.78 -0.06 12.33
CA ASP A 53 7.42 -0.47 13.59
C ASP A 53 6.37 -0.70 14.70
N GLN A 54 5.39 0.20 14.79
CA GLN A 54 4.34 0.09 15.81
C GLN A 54 3.45 -1.14 15.58
N ALA A 55 3.08 -1.43 14.33
CA ALA A 55 2.29 -2.61 14.00
C ALA A 55 3.04 -3.91 14.36
N ILE A 56 4.35 -3.98 14.12
CA ILE A 56 5.18 -5.13 14.54
C ILE A 56 5.16 -5.27 16.06
N ARG A 57 5.47 -4.19 16.80
CA ARG A 57 5.50 -4.21 18.27
C ARG A 57 4.18 -4.71 18.85
N ARG A 58 3.06 -4.12 18.44
CA ARG A 58 1.73 -4.49 18.91
C ARG A 58 1.34 -5.93 18.59
N PHE A 59 1.80 -6.43 17.44
CA PHE A 59 1.59 -7.83 17.08
C PHE A 59 2.39 -8.78 17.95
N LEU A 60 3.66 -8.48 18.22
CA LEU A 60 4.55 -9.32 19.05
C LEU A 60 4.15 -9.32 20.52
N GLU A 61 3.83 -8.16 21.07
CA GLU A 61 3.42 -7.98 22.47
C GLU A 61 2.11 -8.70 22.84
N ASN A 62 1.30 -9.09 21.85
CA ASN A 62 0.00 -9.65 22.08
C ASN A 62 -0.13 -11.06 21.48
N PRO A 63 -0.02 -12.14 22.29
CA PRO A 63 0.04 -13.53 21.81
C PRO A 63 -1.22 -13.96 21.03
N ASN A 64 -2.37 -13.35 21.32
CA ASN A 64 -3.63 -13.65 20.65
C ASN A 64 -3.91 -12.78 19.42
N MET A 65 -3.01 -11.85 19.09
CA MET A 65 -3.19 -10.93 17.96
C MET A 65 -3.10 -11.66 16.63
N LYS A 66 -4.05 -11.37 15.74
CA LYS A 66 -4.09 -11.82 14.33
C LYS A 66 -4.22 -10.62 13.42
N LYS A 67 -3.91 -10.77 12.13
CA LYS A 67 -4.14 -9.73 11.12
C LYS A 67 -5.58 -9.21 11.15
N SER A 68 -6.54 -10.09 11.37
CA SER A 68 -7.99 -9.77 11.41
C SER A 68 -8.49 -9.33 12.78
N SER A 69 -7.60 -9.19 13.78
CA SER A 69 -8.00 -8.76 15.13
C SER A 69 -8.66 -7.39 15.08
N LYS A 70 -9.70 -7.24 15.90
CA LYS A 70 -10.46 -6.01 16.06
C LYS A 70 -10.43 -5.57 17.51
N GLN A 71 -10.54 -4.30 17.74
CA GLN A 71 -10.70 -3.69 19.05
C GLN A 71 -11.84 -2.68 19.03
N LYS A 72 -12.31 -2.25 20.17
CA LYS A 72 -13.26 -1.16 20.27
C LYS A 72 -12.58 0.16 19.92
N ASP A 73 -13.29 1.05 19.25
CA ASP A 73 -12.84 2.43 19.03
C ASP A 73 -12.74 3.20 20.36
N TYR A 74 -12.19 4.40 20.32
CA TYR A 74 -12.06 5.24 21.52
C TYR A 74 -13.39 5.57 22.21
N GLY A 75 -14.52 5.53 21.48
CA GLY A 75 -15.86 5.69 22.03
C GLY A 75 -16.47 4.38 22.51
N GLY A 76 -15.80 3.24 22.31
CA GLY A 76 -16.29 1.91 22.70
C GLY A 76 -17.52 1.41 21.95
N THR A 77 -17.91 2.10 20.87
CA THR A 77 -19.16 1.85 20.13
C THR A 77 -18.98 0.97 18.91
N LYS A 78 -17.80 0.97 18.28
CA LYS A 78 -17.53 0.21 17.05
C LYS A 78 -16.29 -0.67 17.18
N HIS A 79 -16.33 -1.83 16.54
CA HIS A 79 -15.14 -2.67 16.37
C HIS A 79 -14.36 -2.21 15.14
N ILE A 80 -13.13 -1.75 15.34
CA ILE A 80 -12.19 -1.36 14.28
C ILE A 80 -11.10 -2.41 14.12
N THR A 81 -10.60 -2.55 12.90
CA THR A 81 -9.49 -3.46 12.60
C THR A 81 -8.20 -2.92 13.22
N CYS A 82 -7.46 -3.78 13.93
CA CYS A 82 -6.20 -3.39 14.58
C CYS A 82 -5.11 -3.02 13.56
N PHE A 83 -5.11 -3.68 12.41
CA PHE A 83 -4.15 -3.45 11.34
C PHE A 83 -4.88 -2.98 10.08
N THR A 84 -4.53 -1.79 9.61
CA THR A 84 -5.05 -1.24 8.36
C THR A 84 -4.00 -1.38 7.26
N ALA A 85 -4.40 -1.89 6.09
CA ALA A 85 -3.56 -1.88 4.90
C ALA A 85 -3.72 -0.52 4.21
N GLU A 86 -2.73 0.36 4.39
CA GLU A 86 -2.69 1.69 3.81
C GLU A 86 -1.78 1.73 2.60
N HIS A 87 -2.17 2.46 1.55
CA HIS A 87 -1.27 2.79 0.46
C HIS A 87 -0.25 3.82 0.95
N ILE A 88 1.05 3.60 0.71
CA ILE A 88 2.10 4.54 1.12
C ILE A 88 1.92 5.90 0.45
N VAL A 89 1.61 5.90 -0.84
CA VAL A 89 1.09 7.06 -1.57
C VAL A 89 -0.42 6.88 -1.72
N PRO A 90 -1.27 7.85 -1.34
CA PRO A 90 -2.71 7.73 -1.53
C PRO A 90 -3.04 7.37 -2.97
N PHE A 91 -3.93 6.40 -3.17
CA PHE A 91 -4.16 5.86 -4.51
C PHE A 91 -4.71 6.90 -5.51
N THR A 92 -5.49 7.87 -5.04
CA THR A 92 -5.93 9.02 -5.85
C THR A 92 -4.76 9.85 -6.37
N VAL A 93 -3.70 9.97 -5.58
CA VAL A 93 -2.45 10.64 -5.98
C VAL A 93 -1.68 9.79 -6.98
N VAL A 94 -1.59 8.47 -6.77
CA VAL A 94 -0.98 7.54 -7.75
C VAL A 94 -1.68 7.66 -9.11
N GLN A 95 -3.00 7.73 -9.09
CA GLN A 95 -3.83 7.95 -10.29
C GLN A 95 -3.44 9.22 -11.03
N GLN A 96 -3.43 10.35 -10.31
CA GLN A 96 -3.10 11.65 -10.89
C GLN A 96 -1.68 11.65 -11.47
N LEU A 97 -0.70 11.18 -10.71
CA LEU A 97 0.69 11.06 -11.16
C LEU A 97 0.83 10.21 -12.42
N PHE A 98 0.05 9.13 -12.52
CA PHE A 98 0.05 8.26 -13.70
C PHE A 98 -0.42 9.03 -14.95
N PHE A 99 -1.56 9.71 -14.85
CA PHE A 99 -2.11 10.47 -15.96
C PHE A 99 -1.23 11.65 -16.36
N ASP A 100 -0.73 12.41 -15.38
CA ASP A 100 0.17 13.54 -15.66
C ASP A 100 1.43 13.08 -16.37
N LYS A 101 2.02 11.97 -15.92
CA LYS A 101 3.24 11.42 -16.51
C LYS A 101 3.05 10.91 -17.93
N PHE A 102 1.92 10.24 -18.19
CA PHE A 102 1.66 9.57 -19.46
C PHE A 102 0.65 10.29 -20.35
N LYS A 103 0.36 11.56 -20.06
CA LYS A 103 -0.60 12.38 -20.82
C LYS A 103 -0.27 12.46 -22.31
N GLN A 104 1.01 12.53 -22.66
CA GLN A 104 1.46 12.75 -24.04
C GLN A 104 1.83 11.46 -24.78
N LYS A 105 2.13 10.40 -24.07
CA LYS A 105 2.64 9.16 -24.65
C LYS A 105 2.26 7.96 -23.83
N ASP A 106 1.85 6.88 -24.50
CA ASP A 106 1.55 5.61 -23.84
C ASP A 106 2.79 5.04 -23.17
N PRO A 107 2.68 4.58 -21.90
CA PRO A 107 3.76 3.88 -21.26
C PRO A 107 4.02 2.54 -21.95
N LYS A 108 5.29 2.20 -22.16
CA LYS A 108 5.66 0.82 -22.44
C LYS A 108 5.34 -0.03 -21.21
N TYR A 109 5.18 -1.34 -21.40
CA TYR A 109 4.84 -2.25 -20.33
C TYR A 109 5.78 -2.15 -19.11
N ASP A 110 7.10 -2.07 -19.36
CA ASP A 110 8.09 -1.95 -18.29
C ASP A 110 8.02 -0.60 -17.56
N GLU A 111 7.76 0.50 -18.26
CA GLU A 111 7.56 1.83 -17.66
C GLU A 111 6.31 1.84 -16.75
N PHE A 112 5.23 1.23 -17.22
CA PHE A 112 4.02 1.02 -16.46
C PHE A 112 4.30 0.21 -15.19
N LYS A 113 4.98 -0.93 -15.33
CA LYS A 113 5.30 -1.82 -14.22
C LYS A 113 6.17 -1.12 -13.18
N GLN A 114 7.23 -0.44 -13.60
CA GLN A 114 8.10 0.34 -12.72
C GLN A 114 7.36 1.45 -11.98
N PHE A 115 6.45 2.15 -12.65
CA PHE A 115 5.62 3.18 -12.02
C PHE A 115 4.81 2.61 -10.85
N PHE A 116 4.05 1.54 -11.06
CA PHE A 116 3.23 0.97 -10.00
C PHE A 116 4.03 0.27 -8.91
N LEU A 117 5.16 -0.39 -9.24
CA LEU A 117 6.09 -0.93 -8.26
C LEU A 117 6.64 0.16 -7.32
N LYS A 118 6.86 1.37 -7.85
CA LYS A 118 7.33 2.51 -7.05
C LYS A 118 6.22 3.11 -6.19
N PHE A 119 5.09 3.45 -6.77
CA PHE A 119 4.10 4.32 -6.13
C PHE A 119 2.94 3.56 -5.46
N ASN A 120 2.59 2.37 -5.93
CA ASN A 120 1.48 1.59 -5.39
C ASN A 120 1.96 0.49 -4.44
N SER A 121 2.53 0.87 -3.31
CA SER A 121 2.95 -0.04 -2.25
C SER A 121 2.00 0.03 -1.05
N LEU A 122 1.80 -1.11 -0.39
CA LEU A 122 0.93 -1.23 0.79
C LEU A 122 1.76 -1.30 2.06
N CYS A 123 1.34 -0.57 3.09
CA CYS A 123 1.90 -0.68 4.44
C CYS A 123 0.82 -1.09 5.44
N TYR A 124 1.07 -2.15 6.20
CA TYR A 124 0.25 -2.45 7.36
C TYR A 124 0.64 -1.54 8.51
N VAL A 125 -0.28 -0.68 8.90
CA VAL A 125 -0.13 0.26 10.02
C VAL A 125 -1.04 -0.16 11.18
N TRP A 126 -0.67 0.19 12.39
CA TRP A 126 -1.53 0.07 13.54
C TRP A 126 -2.64 1.12 13.48
N TYR A 127 -3.82 0.83 14.01
CA TYR A 127 -4.98 1.70 13.88
C TYR A 127 -4.75 3.14 14.40
N GLU A 128 -3.90 3.33 15.41
CA GLU A 128 -3.56 4.66 15.92
C GLU A 128 -2.73 5.47 14.92
N GLU A 129 -1.86 4.79 14.16
CA GLU A 129 -1.09 5.42 13.08
C GLU A 129 -2.02 5.82 11.93
N ASP A 130 -3.01 4.96 11.57
CA ASP A 130 -4.04 5.30 10.59
C ASP A 130 -4.87 6.51 11.03
N ASN A 131 -5.23 6.59 12.32
CA ASN A 131 -5.91 7.74 12.89
C ASN A 131 -5.08 9.02 12.82
N LYS A 132 -3.76 8.97 13.06
CA LYS A 132 -2.87 10.12 12.89
C LYS A 132 -2.85 10.62 11.45
N LEU A 133 -2.79 9.73 10.47
CA LEU A 133 -2.90 10.09 9.04
C LEU A 133 -4.22 10.79 8.73
N ASN A 134 -5.32 10.28 9.29
CA ASN A 134 -6.66 10.86 9.14
C ASN A 134 -6.75 12.28 9.75
N GLN A 135 -6.33 12.42 11.00
CA GLN A 135 -6.39 13.71 11.73
C GLN A 135 -5.57 14.80 11.06
N LYS A 136 -4.47 14.43 10.41
CA LYS A 136 -3.62 15.35 9.63
C LYS A 136 -4.11 15.60 8.20
N GLY A 137 -5.23 14.99 7.79
CA GLY A 137 -5.73 15.09 6.42
C GLY A 137 -4.84 14.39 5.37
N LEU A 138 -3.97 13.48 5.79
CA LEU A 138 -2.97 12.84 4.93
C LEU A 138 -3.46 11.54 4.28
N ARG A 139 -4.70 11.15 4.51
CA ARG A 139 -5.24 9.88 4.02
C ARG A 139 -5.60 9.90 2.53
N SER A 140 -6.06 11.05 2.03
CA SER A 140 -6.55 11.19 0.65
C SER A 140 -5.85 12.28 -0.16
N GLU A 141 -5.18 13.22 0.51
CA GLU A 141 -4.55 14.36 -0.14
C GLU A 141 -3.07 14.46 0.23
N VAL A 142 -2.22 14.55 -0.77
CA VAL A 142 -0.84 14.95 -0.60
C VAL A 142 -0.64 16.26 -1.35
N ARG A 143 -0.46 17.33 -0.60
CA ARG A 143 -0.41 18.70 -1.13
C ARG A 143 0.85 19.03 -1.93
N ASN A 144 1.84 18.13 -1.97
CA ASN A 144 3.11 18.39 -2.64
C ASN A 144 3.57 17.20 -3.52
N TYR A 145 3.06 17.12 -4.74
CA TYR A 145 3.43 16.11 -5.73
C TYR A 145 4.94 16.04 -6.06
N PRO A 146 5.67 17.16 -6.22
CA PRO A 146 7.11 17.10 -6.51
C PRO A 146 7.92 16.41 -5.42
N THR A 147 7.50 16.50 -4.17
CA THR A 147 8.15 15.83 -3.03
C THR A 147 7.95 14.32 -3.09
N LEU A 148 6.77 13.85 -3.53
CA LEU A 148 6.47 12.41 -3.63
C LEU A 148 7.32 11.66 -4.65
N GLU A 149 7.71 12.30 -5.75
CA GLU A 149 8.62 11.67 -6.70
C GLU A 149 9.99 11.36 -6.09
N LYS A 150 10.44 12.19 -5.15
CA LYS A 150 11.70 12.05 -4.42
C LYS A 150 11.56 11.19 -3.17
N ASP A 151 10.45 11.33 -2.44
CA ASP A 151 10.19 10.63 -1.17
C ASP A 151 8.75 10.13 -1.09
N ILE A 152 8.55 8.85 -1.40
CA ILE A 152 7.24 8.20 -1.31
C ILE A 152 6.72 8.07 0.13
N PHE A 153 7.59 8.20 1.12
CA PHE A 153 7.25 8.10 2.54
C PHE A 153 6.92 9.45 3.18
N HIS A 154 6.95 10.54 2.40
CA HIS A 154 6.77 11.88 2.92
C HIS A 154 5.59 12.03 3.89
N ARG A 155 4.39 11.50 3.52
CA ARG A 155 3.23 11.59 4.41
C ARG A 155 3.39 10.82 5.73
N TYR A 156 4.18 9.75 5.72
CA TYR A 156 4.46 8.94 6.90
C TYR A 156 5.44 9.65 7.84
N SER A 157 6.46 10.32 7.29
CA SER A 157 7.39 11.11 8.07
C SER A 157 6.71 12.28 8.80
N LEU A 158 5.63 12.85 8.25
CA LEU A 158 4.85 13.91 8.89
C LEU A 158 4.10 13.47 10.17
N VAL A 159 3.98 12.18 10.42
CA VAL A 159 3.30 11.59 11.58
C VAL A 159 4.14 10.52 12.30
N ASP A 160 5.45 10.50 12.05
CA ASP A 160 6.43 9.61 12.66
C ASP A 160 6.12 8.11 12.46
N ILE A 161 5.57 7.75 11.29
CA ILE A 161 5.36 6.35 10.91
C ILE A 161 6.60 5.84 10.20
N LYS A 162 7.26 4.84 10.79
CA LYS A 162 8.39 4.15 10.18
C LYS A 162 7.92 2.87 9.50
N ALA A 163 7.86 2.89 8.17
CA ALA A 163 7.51 1.75 7.34
C ALA A 163 8.73 0.93 6.96
N ASN A 164 8.64 -0.40 7.13
CA ASN A 164 9.70 -1.34 6.81
C ASN A 164 9.30 -2.17 5.60
N PRO A 165 10.09 -2.18 4.51
CA PRO A 165 9.87 -3.08 3.39
C PRO A 165 10.04 -4.53 3.83
N THR A 166 9.28 -5.43 3.22
CA THR A 166 9.34 -6.86 3.51
C THR A 166 9.55 -7.68 2.24
N LYS A 167 10.11 -8.88 2.39
CA LYS A 167 10.25 -9.88 1.31
C LYS A 167 8.91 -10.49 0.85
N PHE A 168 7.80 -10.17 1.52
CA PHE A 168 6.51 -10.80 1.27
C PHE A 168 5.70 -10.03 0.23
N GLU A 169 5.05 -10.76 -0.67
CA GLU A 169 4.15 -10.19 -1.66
C GLU A 169 2.72 -9.97 -1.14
N LYS A 170 2.33 -10.63 -0.05
CA LYS A 170 0.99 -10.58 0.51
C LYS A 170 1.02 -10.44 2.03
N GLY A 171 0.15 -9.60 2.57
CA GLY A 171 0.04 -9.40 4.01
C GLY A 171 -0.24 -10.69 4.81
N ASN A 172 -0.99 -11.65 4.24
CA ASN A 172 -1.21 -12.93 4.93
C ASN A 172 0.08 -13.74 5.13
N GLN A 173 1.03 -13.67 4.21
CA GLN A 173 2.34 -14.32 4.34
C GLN A 173 3.16 -13.63 5.42
N LEU A 174 3.19 -12.29 5.40
CA LEU A 174 3.85 -11.48 6.43
C LEU A 174 3.32 -11.81 7.84
N PHE A 175 2.01 -11.82 8.04
CA PHE A 175 1.43 -12.08 9.37
C PHE A 175 1.57 -13.54 9.84
N LYS A 176 1.67 -14.50 8.93
CA LYS A 176 2.05 -15.88 9.28
C LYS A 176 3.48 -15.96 9.80
N GLU A 177 4.42 -15.30 9.12
CA GLU A 177 5.83 -15.25 9.55
C GLU A 177 5.96 -14.55 10.90
N LEU A 178 5.31 -13.39 11.08
CA LEU A 178 5.31 -12.70 12.38
C LEU A 178 4.77 -13.58 13.51
N ALA A 179 3.77 -14.41 13.23
CA ALA A 179 3.23 -15.34 14.22
C ALA A 179 4.24 -16.44 14.63
N LEU A 180 5.05 -16.93 13.69
CA LEU A 180 6.14 -17.88 13.98
C LEU A 180 7.25 -17.21 14.79
N LEU A 181 7.72 -16.04 14.36
CA LEU A 181 8.78 -15.28 15.06
C LEU A 181 8.37 -14.87 16.48
N ARG A 182 7.09 -14.62 16.71
CA ARG A 182 6.53 -14.36 18.05
C ARG A 182 6.62 -15.59 18.96
N GLN A 183 6.36 -16.80 18.43
CA GLN A 183 6.48 -18.04 19.19
C GLN A 183 7.94 -18.33 19.60
N GLU A 184 8.91 -17.83 18.85
CA GLU A 184 10.33 -17.94 19.13
C GLU A 184 10.85 -16.87 20.10
N ASP A 185 9.97 -16.02 20.66
CA ASP A 185 10.28 -14.92 21.60
C ASP A 185 11.36 -13.95 21.08
N ARG A 186 11.36 -13.69 19.77
CA ARG A 186 12.34 -12.82 19.12
C ARG A 186 12.05 -11.35 19.37
N ASN A 187 13.12 -10.58 19.60
CA ASN A 187 13.01 -9.13 19.73
C ASN A 187 12.74 -8.47 18.35
N ILE A 188 12.31 -7.20 18.38
CA ILE A 188 11.91 -6.46 17.18
C ILE A 188 13.01 -6.34 16.12
N LYS A 189 14.31 -6.26 16.54
CA LYS A 189 15.43 -6.14 15.61
C LYS A 189 15.62 -7.44 14.82
N ASP A 190 15.53 -8.57 15.51
CA ASP A 190 15.63 -9.90 14.88
C ASP A 190 14.48 -10.15 13.93
N VAL A 191 13.25 -9.75 14.34
CA VAL A 191 12.06 -9.81 13.49
C VAL A 191 12.23 -8.96 12.23
N LEU A 192 12.69 -7.72 12.38
CA LEU A 192 12.95 -6.83 11.24
C LEU A 192 14.00 -7.43 10.29
N SER A 193 15.06 -8.04 10.82
CA SER A 193 16.07 -8.72 10.00
C SER A 193 15.51 -9.92 9.26
N SER A 194 14.60 -10.69 9.89
CA SER A 194 14.00 -11.90 9.31
C SER A 194 12.95 -11.60 8.23
N ILE A 195 12.26 -10.45 8.30
CA ILE A 195 11.20 -10.09 7.33
C ILE A 195 11.68 -9.21 6.19
N LYS A 196 12.85 -8.58 6.29
CA LYS A 196 13.44 -7.74 5.22
C LYS A 196 13.83 -8.57 4.00
N GLU A 197 13.91 -7.89 2.85
CA GLU A 197 14.53 -8.41 1.62
C GLU A 197 16.03 -8.55 1.80
#